data_8828cc3bd4f5ee56feafa4845c8b72c0
#
_entry.id   8828cc3bd4f5ee56feafa4845c8b72c0
#
_cell.length_a   1.000
_cell.length_b   1.000
_cell.length_c   1.000
_cell.angle_alpha   90.00
_cell.angle_beta   90.00
_cell.angle_gamma   90.00
#
_symmetry.space_group_name_H-M   'P 1'
#
loop_
_entity.id
_entity.type
_entity.pdbx_description
1 polymer ?
#
loop_
_entity_poly.entity_id
_entity_poly.type
_entity_poly.pdbx_seq_one_letter_code
_entity_poly.pdbx_strand_id
1 'polypeptide(L)'
;INAANPDLFKNHKVVLTPKEMTNQGHINKVSEIWTRLGADVTFMDADDHDRIFAATSHLPHYLAYSLVDTLSRESNANEIFDHAAGGFKDFTRIAGSDPIMWHDIALTNSRFILEIMDRYVADISKLRHAIEKKDSRYLVDTFNRSRLFKTKKTYRKDRCIDFISKPCGELRGEITVPGDKSVSHRSIIFGSLAQGTSEITGFLEGEDSLATLNAFREMGVLIEGPEDGRLIIHGVGLHGLTEPARELDLGNSGTSMRLMTGLLSAQEFKSRLVGDESLSSRPMRRVTVPLLEMGANIRTTVDGTPPVELIGGRLLKPIKYTLPIASAQLKSSLILAAMYADGESVIIEPVITRDHTERMMTAFGCNISVDDSSRSIKIQGGYQHIGTRIDIPGDISSAAFFMVAAAICPGSEINLLNIGINPTRIGVINILKEMGADIKITNRQDELCEPTANIRVRYSSLKGIEIPENQVSLAIDEFPIIF
;
A
#
# COMPACT_ATOMS: atom_id res chain seq x y z
N ILE A 1 4.66 -48.96 5.80
CA ILE A 1 5.17 -48.85 4.42
C ILE A 1 4.12 -48.20 3.51
N ASN A 2 2.81 -48.48 3.68
CA ASN A 2 1.75 -47.92 2.85
C ASN A 2 1.50 -46.39 3.03
N ALA A 3 2.16 -45.74 3.97
CA ALA A 3 2.08 -44.29 4.23
C ALA A 3 3.38 -43.56 3.87
N ALA A 4 4.37 -44.22 3.27
CA ALA A 4 5.63 -43.60 2.89
C ALA A 4 5.41 -42.65 1.70
N ASN A 5 5.71 -41.37 1.91
CA ASN A 5 5.68 -40.37 0.85
C ASN A 5 7.14 -40.00 0.48
N PRO A 6 7.62 -40.34 -0.72
CA PRO A 6 8.99 -40.02 -1.13
C PRO A 6 9.26 -38.51 -1.24
N ASP A 7 8.19 -37.70 -1.42
CA ASP A 7 8.27 -36.25 -1.54
C ASP A 7 7.97 -35.51 -0.20
N LEU A 8 7.99 -36.23 0.94
CA LEU A 8 7.60 -35.70 2.24
C LEU A 8 8.38 -34.44 2.64
N PHE A 9 9.66 -34.37 2.29
CA PHE A 9 10.55 -33.27 2.63
C PHE A 9 10.77 -32.25 1.50
N LYS A 10 10.23 -32.52 0.31
CA LYS A 10 10.42 -31.67 -0.86
C LYS A 10 9.78 -30.28 -0.62
N ASN A 11 10.60 -29.22 -0.77
CA ASN A 11 10.20 -27.84 -0.50
C ASN A 11 9.77 -27.56 0.97
N HIS A 12 10.13 -28.45 1.92
CA HIS A 12 9.92 -28.22 3.34
C HIS A 12 11.20 -27.72 3.99
N LYS A 13 11.06 -26.82 4.97
CA LYS A 13 12.21 -26.31 5.73
C LYS A 13 12.67 -27.35 6.74
N VAL A 14 13.98 -27.60 6.75
CA VAL A 14 14.67 -28.36 7.79
C VAL A 14 15.64 -27.43 8.47
N VAL A 15 15.46 -27.23 9.78
CA VAL A 15 16.32 -26.36 10.57
C VAL A 15 17.37 -27.20 11.28
N LEU A 16 18.64 -26.87 11.08
CA LEU A 16 19.76 -27.46 11.78
C LEU A 16 20.26 -26.48 12.86
N THR A 17 20.42 -26.98 14.08
CA THR A 17 20.88 -26.20 15.22
C THR A 17 22.24 -26.71 15.73
N PRO A 18 23.34 -26.54 14.96
CA PRO A 18 24.65 -26.99 15.39
C PRO A 18 25.15 -26.17 16.59
N LYS A 19 25.81 -26.83 17.55
CA LYS A 19 26.52 -26.17 18.65
C LYS A 19 27.90 -25.76 18.18
N GLU A 20 28.53 -24.78 18.88
CA GLU A 20 29.88 -24.30 18.56
C GLU A 20 30.94 -25.42 18.40
N MET A 21 30.82 -26.49 19.18
CA MET A 21 31.74 -27.65 19.16
C MET A 21 31.38 -28.68 18.08
N THR A 22 30.32 -28.46 17.25
CA THR A 22 29.89 -29.44 16.27
C THR A 22 30.86 -29.45 15.07
N ASN A 23 31.36 -30.65 14.72
CA ASN A 23 32.30 -30.79 13.63
C ASN A 23 31.66 -30.39 12.28
N GLN A 24 32.32 -29.47 11.56
CA GLN A 24 31.83 -28.93 10.29
C GLN A 24 31.58 -30.01 9.21
N GLY A 25 32.40 -31.07 9.19
CA GLY A 25 32.23 -32.20 8.26
C GLY A 25 30.94 -33.00 8.53
N HIS A 26 30.48 -33.06 9.77
CA HIS A 26 29.20 -33.68 10.13
C HIS A 26 28.03 -32.79 9.76
N ILE A 27 28.15 -31.49 10.00
CA ILE A 27 27.14 -30.50 9.59
C ILE A 27 26.90 -30.59 8.07
N ASN A 28 27.97 -30.58 7.28
CA ASN A 28 27.90 -30.66 5.82
C ASN A 28 27.22 -31.95 5.35
N LYS A 29 27.57 -33.10 5.94
CA LYS A 29 26.95 -34.39 5.58
C LYS A 29 25.44 -34.42 5.88
N VAL A 30 25.03 -33.94 7.05
CA VAL A 30 23.61 -33.89 7.42
C VAL A 30 22.84 -32.91 6.55
N SER A 31 23.40 -31.75 6.27
CA SER A 31 22.82 -30.77 5.34
C SER A 31 22.66 -31.36 3.93
N GLU A 32 23.68 -32.05 3.43
CA GLU A 32 23.62 -32.68 2.11
C GLU A 32 22.53 -33.76 2.02
N ILE A 33 22.35 -34.58 3.07
CA ILE A 33 21.29 -35.59 3.11
C ILE A 33 19.92 -34.96 2.94
N TRP A 34 19.62 -33.92 3.75
CA TRP A 34 18.33 -33.24 3.69
C TRP A 34 18.10 -32.51 2.35
N THR A 35 19.14 -31.86 1.83
CA THR A 35 19.09 -31.22 0.50
C THR A 35 18.80 -32.21 -0.61
N ARG A 36 19.41 -33.41 -0.58
CA ARG A 36 19.15 -34.50 -1.56
C ARG A 36 17.71 -35.04 -1.46
N LEU A 37 17.09 -34.95 -0.28
CA LEU A 37 15.68 -35.30 -0.08
C LEU A 37 14.72 -34.15 -0.52
N GLY A 38 15.27 -33.06 -1.07
CA GLY A 38 14.50 -31.92 -1.58
C GLY A 38 14.11 -30.90 -0.52
N ALA A 39 14.68 -30.98 0.69
CA ALA A 39 14.42 -30.01 1.76
C ALA A 39 15.20 -28.71 1.55
N ASP A 40 14.61 -27.59 2.01
CA ASP A 40 15.25 -26.28 2.19
C ASP A 40 15.93 -26.26 3.56
N VAL A 41 17.27 -26.44 3.58
CA VAL A 41 18.04 -26.54 4.82
C VAL A 41 18.48 -25.16 5.29
N THR A 42 18.11 -24.81 6.52
CA THR A 42 18.48 -23.55 7.18
C THR A 42 19.23 -23.83 8.48
N PHE A 43 20.07 -22.88 8.88
CA PHE A 43 20.81 -22.95 10.14
C PHE A 43 20.30 -21.90 11.12
N MET A 44 20.23 -22.25 12.41
CA MET A 44 19.76 -21.38 13.45
C MET A 44 20.45 -21.72 14.78
N ASP A 45 20.63 -20.75 15.64
CA ASP A 45 21.02 -20.98 17.02
C ASP A 45 19.93 -21.78 17.76
N ALA A 46 20.30 -22.63 18.72
CA ALA A 46 19.34 -23.48 19.44
C ALA A 46 18.35 -22.66 20.29
N ASP A 47 18.81 -21.61 20.97
CA ASP A 47 17.96 -20.75 21.78
C ASP A 47 16.99 -19.93 20.89
N ASP A 48 17.46 -19.48 19.72
CA ASP A 48 16.60 -18.79 18.74
C ASP A 48 15.57 -19.74 18.14
N HIS A 49 15.95 -20.98 17.83
CA HIS A 49 15.03 -22.03 17.41
C HIS A 49 13.93 -22.21 18.46
N ASP A 50 14.30 -22.46 19.70
CA ASP A 50 13.36 -22.75 20.78
C ASP A 50 12.44 -21.56 21.08
N ARG A 51 12.95 -20.33 21.00
CA ARG A 51 12.15 -19.11 21.14
C ARG A 51 11.15 -18.92 20.02
N ILE A 52 11.57 -19.12 18.77
CA ILE A 52 10.69 -18.96 17.60
C ILE A 52 9.60 -20.04 17.61
N PHE A 53 9.97 -21.29 17.85
CA PHE A 53 9.01 -22.39 17.86
C PHE A 53 8.09 -22.37 19.10
N ALA A 54 8.53 -21.83 20.23
CA ALA A 54 7.64 -21.56 21.36
C ALA A 54 6.46 -20.67 20.95
N ALA A 55 6.72 -19.63 20.14
CA ALA A 55 5.68 -18.70 19.71
C ALA A 55 4.85 -19.21 18.51
N THR A 56 5.48 -19.89 17.55
CA THR A 56 4.85 -20.21 16.24
C THR A 56 4.24 -21.61 16.17
N SER A 57 4.67 -22.50 17.05
CA SER A 57 4.22 -23.91 17.11
C SER A 57 3.67 -24.29 18.48
N HIS A 58 4.46 -24.12 19.52
CA HIS A 58 4.13 -24.69 20.84
C HIS A 58 2.93 -23.96 21.46
N LEU A 59 2.96 -22.65 21.58
CA LEU A 59 1.83 -21.88 22.13
C LEU A 59 0.49 -22.16 21.39
N PRO A 60 0.42 -22.14 20.04
CA PRO A 60 -0.81 -22.50 19.33
C PRO A 60 -1.39 -23.87 19.71
N HIS A 61 -0.53 -24.89 19.88
CA HIS A 61 -0.98 -26.22 20.30
C HIS A 61 -1.56 -26.22 21.72
N TYR A 62 -0.86 -25.59 22.67
CA TYR A 62 -1.38 -25.50 24.06
C TYR A 62 -2.67 -24.73 24.15
N LEU A 63 -2.84 -23.67 23.34
CA LEU A 63 -4.11 -22.94 23.26
C LEU A 63 -5.24 -23.81 22.68
N ALA A 64 -4.95 -24.60 21.63
CA ALA A 64 -5.93 -25.51 21.04
C ALA A 64 -6.33 -26.62 22.05
N TYR A 65 -5.35 -27.24 22.72
CA TYR A 65 -5.66 -28.23 23.77
C TYR A 65 -6.47 -27.60 24.92
N SER A 66 -6.08 -26.45 25.42
CA SER A 66 -6.80 -25.75 26.50
C SER A 66 -8.21 -25.37 26.09
N LEU A 67 -8.41 -24.89 24.86
CA LEU A 67 -9.74 -24.54 24.35
C LEU A 67 -10.65 -25.78 24.28
N VAL A 68 -10.18 -26.86 23.68
CA VAL A 68 -10.96 -28.10 23.55
C VAL A 68 -11.26 -28.68 24.94
N ASP A 69 -10.29 -28.74 25.85
CA ASP A 69 -10.48 -29.24 27.22
C ASP A 69 -11.48 -28.35 28.00
N THR A 70 -11.41 -27.04 27.87
CA THR A 70 -12.38 -26.13 28.51
C THR A 70 -13.79 -26.39 28.04
N LEU A 71 -14.00 -26.43 26.70
CA LEU A 71 -15.32 -26.61 26.12
C LEU A 71 -15.87 -28.02 26.33
N SER A 72 -15.02 -29.04 26.41
CA SER A 72 -15.45 -30.43 26.66
C SER A 72 -16.04 -30.64 28.08
N ARG A 73 -15.74 -29.73 29.01
CA ARG A 73 -16.28 -29.77 30.39
C ARG A 73 -17.56 -28.97 30.58
N GLU A 74 -18.05 -28.30 29.53
CA GLU A 74 -19.30 -27.56 29.58
C GLU A 74 -20.50 -28.54 29.58
N SER A 75 -21.58 -28.18 30.26
CA SER A 75 -22.79 -29.02 30.37
C SER A 75 -23.49 -29.30 29.02
N ASN A 76 -23.26 -28.44 28.03
CA ASN A 76 -23.76 -28.55 26.66
C ASN A 76 -22.65 -28.80 25.63
N ALA A 77 -21.56 -29.47 26.02
CA ALA A 77 -20.38 -29.72 25.15
C ALA A 77 -20.77 -30.31 23.80
N ASN A 78 -21.64 -31.31 23.74
CA ASN A 78 -22.06 -31.93 22.47
C ASN A 78 -22.70 -30.91 21.52
N GLU A 79 -23.56 -30.06 22.00
CA GLU A 79 -24.23 -29.01 21.21
C GLU A 79 -23.19 -27.99 20.68
N ILE A 80 -22.19 -27.59 21.51
CA ILE A 80 -21.11 -26.70 21.10
C ILE A 80 -20.31 -27.31 19.96
N PHE A 81 -19.92 -28.57 20.05
CA PHE A 81 -19.14 -29.25 19.02
C PHE A 81 -19.94 -29.56 17.76
N ASP A 82 -21.23 -29.83 17.84
CA ASP A 82 -22.14 -30.06 16.70
C ASP A 82 -22.31 -28.78 15.86
N HIS A 83 -22.28 -27.60 16.50
CA HIS A 83 -22.39 -26.30 15.83
C HIS A 83 -21.02 -25.71 15.43
N ALA A 84 -19.94 -26.50 15.54
CA ALA A 84 -18.58 -26.05 15.21
C ALA A 84 -18.42 -25.74 13.72
N ALA A 85 -18.17 -24.47 13.37
CA ALA A 85 -17.88 -24.01 12.01
C ALA A 85 -16.41 -24.23 11.61
N GLY A 86 -16.09 -23.96 10.33
CA GLY A 86 -14.76 -24.22 9.75
C GLY A 86 -13.60 -23.63 10.56
N GLY A 87 -13.69 -22.38 11.00
CA GLY A 87 -12.62 -21.73 11.78
C GLY A 87 -12.30 -22.43 13.10
N PHE A 88 -13.32 -22.95 13.79
CA PHE A 88 -13.14 -23.74 15.00
C PHE A 88 -12.45 -25.08 14.67
N LYS A 89 -12.93 -25.80 13.66
CA LYS A 89 -12.36 -27.09 13.23
C LYS A 89 -10.91 -26.94 12.79
N ASP A 90 -10.58 -25.90 12.05
CA ASP A 90 -9.22 -25.63 11.59
C ASP A 90 -8.27 -25.35 12.75
N PHE A 91 -8.68 -24.51 13.71
CA PHE A 91 -7.86 -24.17 14.86
C PHE A 91 -7.68 -25.35 15.81
N THR A 92 -8.75 -26.09 16.10
CA THR A 92 -8.72 -27.22 17.07
C THR A 92 -8.18 -28.51 16.48
N ARG A 93 -8.00 -28.60 15.15
CA ARG A 93 -7.40 -29.78 14.49
C ARG A 93 -6.08 -30.21 15.11
N ILE A 94 -5.25 -29.26 15.52
CA ILE A 94 -3.95 -29.52 16.11
C ILE A 94 -4.01 -30.07 17.54
N ALA A 95 -5.14 -29.95 18.24
CA ALA A 95 -5.36 -30.59 19.55
C ALA A 95 -5.55 -32.12 19.45
N GLY A 96 -5.67 -32.67 18.24
CA GLY A 96 -5.66 -34.11 18.01
C GLY A 96 -4.27 -34.75 17.88
N SER A 97 -3.21 -33.99 18.13
CA SER A 97 -1.81 -34.47 18.07
C SER A 97 -1.47 -35.34 19.28
N ASP A 98 -0.34 -36.09 19.19
CA ASP A 98 0.12 -36.99 20.26
C ASP A 98 0.40 -36.22 21.57
N PRO A 99 -0.30 -36.55 22.68
CA PRO A 99 -0.15 -35.81 23.94
C PRO A 99 1.21 -36.01 24.62
N ILE A 100 1.86 -37.15 24.42
CA ILE A 100 3.18 -37.45 25.03
C ILE A 100 4.25 -36.60 24.39
N MET A 101 4.22 -36.48 23.05
CA MET A 101 5.14 -35.61 22.33
C MET A 101 5.02 -34.15 22.83
N TRP A 102 3.79 -33.64 22.99
CA TRP A 102 3.55 -32.27 23.45
C TRP A 102 3.88 -32.05 24.92
N HIS A 103 3.74 -33.09 25.75
CA HIS A 103 4.24 -33.09 27.14
C HIS A 103 5.77 -32.90 27.15
N ASP A 104 6.50 -33.68 26.38
CA ASP A 104 7.96 -33.60 26.35
C ASP A 104 8.46 -32.26 25.84
N ILE A 105 7.82 -31.71 24.80
CA ILE A 105 8.09 -30.34 24.31
C ILE A 105 7.85 -29.30 25.41
N ALA A 106 6.75 -29.43 26.17
CA ALA A 106 6.44 -28.50 27.26
C ALA A 106 7.54 -28.44 28.30
N LEU A 107 8.09 -29.61 28.67
CA LEU A 107 9.13 -29.69 29.71
C LEU A 107 10.51 -29.25 29.18
N THR A 108 10.84 -29.60 27.93
CA THR A 108 12.16 -29.26 27.36
C THR A 108 12.30 -27.81 26.96
N ASN A 109 11.24 -27.15 26.47
CA ASN A 109 11.23 -25.75 26.07
C ASN A 109 10.41 -24.86 27.01
N SER A 110 10.28 -25.26 28.30
CA SER A 110 9.41 -24.58 29.27
C SER A 110 9.69 -23.08 29.41
N ARG A 111 10.97 -22.67 29.40
CA ARG A 111 11.40 -21.28 29.59
C ARG A 111 10.73 -20.34 28.54
N PHE A 112 10.91 -20.62 27.28
CA PHE A 112 10.40 -19.74 26.20
C PHE A 112 8.88 -19.88 26.03
N ILE A 113 8.33 -21.07 26.32
CA ILE A 113 6.87 -21.29 26.29
C ILE A 113 6.19 -20.45 27.38
N LEU A 114 6.69 -20.45 28.60
CA LEU A 114 6.12 -19.64 29.67
C LEU A 114 6.23 -18.15 29.36
N GLU A 115 7.38 -17.70 28.87
CA GLU A 115 7.59 -16.29 28.53
C GLU A 115 6.57 -15.79 27.47
N ILE A 116 6.30 -16.57 26.43
CA ILE A 116 5.30 -16.16 25.41
C ILE A 116 3.87 -16.34 25.91
N MET A 117 3.61 -17.34 26.74
CA MET A 117 2.30 -17.59 27.33
C MET A 117 1.88 -16.45 28.26
N ASP A 118 2.78 -15.97 29.12
CA ASP A 118 2.52 -14.84 30.03
C ASP A 118 2.14 -13.57 29.25
N ARG A 119 2.85 -13.27 28.17
CA ARG A 119 2.52 -12.15 27.29
C ARG A 119 1.14 -12.32 26.65
N TYR A 120 0.85 -13.53 26.16
CA TYR A 120 -0.44 -13.83 25.55
C TYR A 120 -1.60 -13.71 26.54
N VAL A 121 -1.44 -14.21 27.75
CA VAL A 121 -2.47 -14.10 28.82
C VAL A 121 -2.71 -12.64 29.19
N ALA A 122 -1.65 -11.82 29.26
CA ALA A 122 -1.80 -10.40 29.50
C ALA A 122 -2.59 -9.70 28.40
N ASP A 123 -2.36 -10.04 27.14
CA ASP A 123 -3.10 -9.45 26.01
C ASP A 123 -4.55 -9.95 25.91
N ILE A 124 -4.81 -11.22 26.21
CA ILE A 124 -6.20 -11.75 26.34
C ILE A 124 -6.94 -11.03 27.48
N SER A 125 -6.27 -10.73 28.58
CA SER A 125 -6.87 -9.98 29.69
C SER A 125 -7.25 -8.56 29.29
N LYS A 126 -6.44 -7.87 28.45
CA LYS A 126 -6.78 -6.56 27.89
C LYS A 126 -7.97 -6.64 26.93
N LEU A 127 -8.01 -7.66 26.06
CA LEU A 127 -9.15 -7.91 25.16
C LEU A 127 -10.43 -8.16 25.95
N ARG A 128 -10.37 -9.01 26.98
CA ARG A 128 -11.50 -9.27 27.87
C ARG A 128 -12.01 -7.98 28.51
N HIS A 129 -11.11 -7.14 29.03
CA HIS A 129 -11.49 -5.86 29.65
C HIS A 129 -12.12 -4.91 28.62
N ALA A 130 -11.59 -4.83 27.40
CA ALA A 130 -12.15 -4.00 26.33
C ALA A 130 -13.58 -4.46 25.93
N ILE A 131 -13.82 -5.76 25.88
CA ILE A 131 -15.16 -6.32 25.63
C ILE A 131 -16.11 -5.94 26.78
N GLU A 132 -15.68 -6.10 28.04
CA GLU A 132 -16.45 -5.76 29.24
C GLU A 132 -16.84 -4.26 29.27
N LYS A 133 -15.91 -3.38 28.88
CA LYS A 133 -16.11 -1.93 28.80
C LYS A 133 -16.73 -1.45 27.50
N LYS A 134 -16.99 -2.34 26.52
CA LYS A 134 -17.47 -2.01 25.16
C LYS A 134 -16.55 -0.99 24.46
N ASP A 135 -15.24 -1.09 24.68
CA ASP A 135 -14.24 -0.23 24.06
C ASP A 135 -14.04 -0.62 22.58
N SER A 136 -14.96 -0.11 21.74
CA SER A 136 -14.94 -0.38 20.29
C SER A 136 -13.63 0.05 19.64
N ARG A 137 -13.02 1.15 20.11
CA ARG A 137 -11.78 1.65 19.53
C ARG A 137 -10.63 0.66 19.74
N TYR A 138 -10.41 0.23 20.98
CA TYR A 138 -9.36 -0.75 21.30
C TYR A 138 -9.55 -2.07 20.54
N LEU A 139 -10.78 -2.56 20.42
CA LEU A 139 -11.11 -3.81 19.72
C LEU A 139 -10.79 -3.69 18.22
N VAL A 140 -11.29 -2.65 17.57
CA VAL A 140 -11.06 -2.41 16.12
C VAL A 140 -9.56 -2.23 15.85
N ASP A 141 -8.85 -1.45 16.67
CA ASP A 141 -7.41 -1.22 16.51
C ASP A 141 -6.62 -2.52 16.64
N THR A 142 -6.97 -3.37 17.61
CA THR A 142 -6.30 -4.66 17.85
C THR A 142 -6.53 -5.61 16.67
N PHE A 143 -7.77 -5.70 16.17
CA PHE A 143 -8.09 -6.56 15.03
C PHE A 143 -7.44 -6.06 13.74
N ASN A 144 -7.43 -4.76 13.51
CA ASN A 144 -6.76 -4.17 12.34
C ASN A 144 -5.23 -4.39 12.38
N ARG A 145 -4.57 -4.20 13.54
CA ARG A 145 -3.13 -4.51 13.68
C ARG A 145 -2.84 -5.96 13.31
N SER A 146 -3.65 -6.89 13.81
CA SER A 146 -3.49 -8.32 13.55
C SER A 146 -3.70 -8.65 12.07
N ARG A 147 -4.76 -8.09 11.45
CA ARG A 147 -5.07 -8.24 10.03
C ARG A 147 -3.91 -7.71 9.17
N LEU A 148 -3.45 -6.48 9.43
CA LEU A 148 -2.37 -5.86 8.68
C LEU A 148 -1.06 -6.65 8.78
N PHE A 149 -0.72 -7.15 9.99
CA PHE A 149 0.48 -7.96 10.17
C PHE A 149 0.37 -9.29 9.42
N LYS A 150 -0.78 -9.95 9.45
CA LYS A 150 -1.04 -11.20 8.73
C LYS A 150 -0.91 -10.98 7.23
N THR A 151 -1.52 -9.90 6.71
CA THR A 151 -1.47 -9.54 5.29
C THR A 151 -0.03 -9.24 4.85
N LYS A 152 0.69 -8.37 5.57
CA LYS A 152 2.11 -8.07 5.28
C LYS A 152 2.98 -9.33 5.25
N LYS A 153 2.75 -10.29 6.13
CA LYS A 153 3.54 -11.53 6.20
C LYS A 153 3.14 -12.55 5.14
N THR A 154 1.89 -12.54 4.70
CA THR A 154 1.43 -13.39 3.59
C THR A 154 2.07 -12.94 2.27
N TYR A 155 2.29 -11.63 2.07
CA TYR A 155 3.01 -11.09 0.92
C TYR A 155 4.55 -11.20 1.02
N ARG A 156 5.12 -11.34 2.25
CA ARG A 156 6.57 -11.57 2.46
C ARG A 156 6.98 -13.04 2.49
N LYS A 157 6.09 -13.98 2.26
CA LYS A 157 6.51 -15.33 1.96
C LYS A 157 7.13 -15.27 0.58
N ASP A 158 8.46 -15.41 0.54
CA ASP A 158 9.28 -15.71 -0.64
C ASP A 158 8.71 -16.95 -1.36
N ARG A 159 7.56 -16.78 -1.98
CA ARG A 159 7.28 -17.52 -3.19
C ARG A 159 8.07 -16.76 -4.24
N CYS A 160 9.26 -17.26 -4.60
CA CYS A 160 9.70 -17.15 -5.96
C CYS A 160 8.54 -17.67 -6.80
N ILE A 161 7.66 -16.77 -7.23
CA ILE A 161 6.69 -17.08 -8.26
C ILE A 161 7.53 -17.00 -9.52
N ASP A 162 7.95 -18.15 -10.03
CA ASP A 162 8.57 -18.20 -11.35
C ASP A 162 7.53 -17.76 -12.37
N PHE A 163 7.67 -16.53 -12.86
CA PHE A 163 6.92 -16.07 -14.01
C PHE A 163 7.48 -16.76 -15.25
N ILE A 164 6.82 -17.82 -15.69
CA ILE A 164 7.17 -18.48 -16.93
C ILE A 164 6.46 -17.76 -18.06
N SER A 165 7.16 -16.83 -18.73
CA SER A 165 6.68 -16.22 -19.97
C SER A 165 6.81 -17.23 -21.12
N LYS A 166 5.70 -17.53 -21.78
CA LYS A 166 5.67 -18.32 -22.99
C LYS A 166 5.28 -17.43 -24.17
N PRO A 167 5.83 -17.68 -25.39
CA PRO A 167 5.35 -16.99 -26.58
C PRO A 167 3.83 -17.17 -26.68
N CYS A 168 3.11 -16.07 -26.82
CA CYS A 168 1.68 -16.09 -27.12
C CYS A 168 1.46 -15.65 -28.59
N GLY A 169 0.31 -15.99 -29.13
CA GLY A 169 -0.14 -15.51 -30.44
C GLY A 169 -0.74 -14.10 -30.34
N GLU A 170 -1.72 -13.85 -31.18
CA GLU A 170 -2.47 -12.58 -31.19
C GLU A 170 -3.18 -12.31 -29.86
N LEU A 171 -3.21 -11.03 -29.47
CA LEU A 171 -3.95 -10.54 -28.30
C LEU A 171 -5.31 -10.04 -28.77
N ARG A 172 -6.39 -10.55 -28.20
CA ARG A 172 -7.76 -10.12 -28.53
C ARG A 172 -8.64 -10.02 -27.30
N GLY A 173 -9.58 -9.09 -27.34
CA GLY A 173 -10.63 -8.93 -26.34
C GLY A 173 -10.67 -7.57 -25.66
N GLU A 174 -11.42 -7.51 -24.59
CA GLU A 174 -11.58 -6.32 -23.75
C GLU A 174 -10.83 -6.49 -22.45
N ILE A 175 -10.16 -5.43 -21.98
CA ILE A 175 -9.32 -5.42 -20.81
C ILE A 175 -9.67 -4.21 -19.95
N THR A 176 -9.84 -4.43 -18.65
CA THR A 176 -9.82 -3.39 -17.63
C THR A 176 -8.49 -3.47 -16.89
N VAL A 177 -7.89 -2.34 -16.59
CA VAL A 177 -6.66 -2.25 -15.80
C VAL A 177 -6.97 -1.70 -14.43
N PRO A 178 -6.10 -1.92 -13.42
CA PRO A 178 -6.25 -1.33 -12.10
C PRO A 178 -6.39 0.19 -12.14
N GLY A 179 -7.05 0.75 -11.12
CA GLY A 179 -7.27 2.19 -11.01
C GLY A 179 -5.99 3.01 -10.96
N ASP A 180 -6.06 4.27 -11.41
CA ASP A 180 -4.93 5.20 -11.41
C ASP A 180 -4.41 5.44 -9.99
N LYS A 181 -3.10 5.18 -9.79
CA LYS A 181 -2.44 5.33 -8.49
C LYS A 181 -2.46 6.78 -7.99
N SER A 182 -2.19 7.74 -8.86
CA SER A 182 -2.12 9.16 -8.50
C SER A 182 -3.47 9.72 -8.08
N VAL A 183 -4.54 9.29 -8.74
CA VAL A 183 -5.93 9.64 -8.41
C VAL A 183 -6.35 8.94 -7.12
N SER A 184 -5.98 7.67 -6.92
CA SER A 184 -6.27 6.91 -5.70
C SER A 184 -5.69 7.57 -4.43
N HIS A 185 -4.43 8.00 -4.45
CA HIS A 185 -3.85 8.72 -3.30
C HIS A 185 -4.63 10.00 -2.97
N ARG A 186 -4.98 10.76 -4.00
CA ARG A 186 -5.66 12.05 -3.83
C ARG A 186 -7.10 11.90 -3.38
N SER A 187 -7.79 10.86 -3.85
CA SER A 187 -9.16 10.59 -3.40
C SER A 187 -9.23 10.34 -1.90
N ILE A 188 -8.22 9.64 -1.33
CA ILE A 188 -8.11 9.48 0.13
C ILE A 188 -7.86 10.83 0.80
N ILE A 189 -6.87 11.60 0.30
CA ILE A 189 -6.47 12.88 0.90
C ILE A 189 -7.66 13.86 0.93
N PHE A 190 -8.25 14.13 -0.23
CA PHE A 190 -9.34 15.12 -0.32
C PHE A 190 -10.63 14.62 0.31
N GLY A 191 -10.97 13.33 0.18
CA GLY A 191 -12.11 12.72 0.86
C GLY A 191 -12.01 12.80 2.38
N SER A 192 -10.79 12.62 2.92
CA SER A 192 -10.55 12.75 4.37
C SER A 192 -10.67 14.17 4.89
N LEU A 193 -10.26 15.16 4.08
CA LEU A 193 -10.32 16.59 4.44
C LEU A 193 -11.66 17.24 4.11
N ALA A 194 -12.54 16.56 3.41
CA ALA A 194 -13.86 17.07 3.06
C ALA A 194 -14.80 17.09 4.28
N GLN A 195 -15.86 17.86 4.20
CA GLN A 195 -17.02 17.74 5.10
C GLN A 195 -18.04 16.79 4.49
N GLY A 196 -18.53 15.84 5.30
CA GLY A 196 -19.48 14.82 4.87
C GLY A 196 -18.78 13.59 4.29
N THR A 197 -19.52 12.81 3.52
CA THR A 197 -19.08 11.50 3.04
C THR A 197 -18.68 11.57 1.58
N SER A 198 -17.55 10.92 1.25
CA SER A 198 -17.11 10.71 -0.14
C SER A 198 -17.22 9.23 -0.50
N GLU A 199 -17.77 8.94 -1.68
CA GLU A 199 -17.83 7.61 -2.26
C GLU A 199 -16.77 7.49 -3.37
N ILE A 200 -15.87 6.53 -3.26
CA ILE A 200 -14.79 6.29 -4.22
C ILE A 200 -15.00 4.93 -4.85
N THR A 201 -14.93 4.86 -6.18
CA THR A 201 -14.94 3.60 -6.94
C THR A 201 -13.69 3.48 -7.81
N GLY A 202 -13.30 2.26 -8.18
CA GLY A 202 -12.10 2.01 -8.98
C GLY A 202 -10.77 2.24 -8.22
N PHE A 203 -10.80 2.30 -6.90
CA PHE A 203 -9.63 2.52 -6.07
C PHE A 203 -8.55 1.45 -6.29
N LEU A 204 -7.31 1.88 -6.44
CA LEU A 204 -6.16 0.97 -6.52
C LEU A 204 -5.82 0.39 -5.14
N GLU A 205 -6.06 -0.89 -4.94
CA GLU A 205 -5.72 -1.61 -3.71
C GLU A 205 -4.23 -2.05 -3.68
N GLY A 206 -3.34 -1.16 -4.13
CA GLY A 206 -1.90 -1.36 -4.10
C GLY A 206 -1.28 -0.91 -2.76
N GLU A 207 -0.11 -1.44 -2.41
CA GLU A 207 0.57 -1.14 -1.14
C GLU A 207 0.76 0.36 -0.90
N ASP A 208 1.15 1.13 -1.92
CA ASP A 208 1.34 2.58 -1.84
C ASP A 208 0.04 3.30 -1.43
N SER A 209 -1.07 2.97 -2.08
CA SER A 209 -2.38 3.59 -1.82
C SER A 209 -2.93 3.18 -0.47
N LEU A 210 -2.75 1.91 -0.10
CA LEU A 210 -3.15 1.38 1.22
C LEU A 210 -2.33 1.99 2.36
N ALA A 211 -1.05 2.31 2.13
CA ALA A 211 -0.24 3.03 3.12
C ALA A 211 -0.80 4.44 3.39
N THR A 212 -1.23 5.17 2.35
CA THR A 212 -1.91 6.46 2.50
C THR A 212 -3.22 6.31 3.27
N LEU A 213 -4.05 5.35 2.89
CA LEU A 213 -5.34 5.07 3.54
C LEU A 213 -5.16 4.79 5.04
N ASN A 214 -4.20 3.93 5.39
CA ASN A 214 -3.91 3.60 6.78
C ASN A 214 -3.39 4.80 7.57
N ALA A 215 -2.58 5.67 6.96
CA ALA A 215 -2.12 6.91 7.60
C ALA A 215 -3.30 7.82 7.98
N PHE A 216 -4.31 7.97 7.12
CA PHE A 216 -5.50 8.75 7.44
C PHE A 216 -6.38 8.09 8.51
N ARG A 217 -6.48 6.76 8.52
CA ARG A 217 -7.13 6.04 9.63
C ARG A 217 -6.43 6.27 10.97
N GLU A 218 -5.09 6.27 11.00
CA GLU A 218 -4.30 6.58 12.20
C GLU A 218 -4.53 8.02 12.68
N MET A 219 -4.90 8.92 11.78
CA MET A 219 -5.24 10.33 12.11
C MET A 219 -6.74 10.54 12.38
N GLY A 220 -7.49 9.48 12.63
CA GLY A 220 -8.87 9.54 13.10
C GLY A 220 -9.95 9.57 12.02
N VAL A 221 -9.60 9.40 10.75
CA VAL A 221 -10.59 9.36 9.67
C VAL A 221 -11.24 7.97 9.59
N LEU A 222 -12.57 7.91 9.62
CA LEU A 222 -13.32 6.69 9.37
C LEU A 222 -13.36 6.42 7.86
N ILE A 223 -12.72 5.33 7.43
CA ILE A 223 -12.71 4.88 6.04
C ILE A 223 -13.18 3.43 6.00
N GLU A 224 -14.32 3.20 5.36
CA GLU A 224 -14.89 1.87 5.13
C GLU A 224 -14.32 1.30 3.82
N GLY A 225 -14.05 0.01 3.77
CA GLY A 225 -13.38 -0.64 2.63
C GLY A 225 -11.84 -0.62 2.76
N PRO A 226 -11.06 -0.83 1.66
CA PRO A 226 -11.55 -1.11 0.32
C PRO A 226 -12.21 -2.49 0.21
N GLU A 227 -13.23 -2.56 -0.64
CA GLU A 227 -13.89 -3.80 -1.05
C GLU A 227 -14.17 -3.69 -2.56
N ASP A 228 -13.50 -4.50 -3.35
CA ASP A 228 -13.57 -4.47 -4.82
C ASP A 228 -13.34 -3.05 -5.41
N GLY A 229 -12.35 -2.34 -4.89
CA GLY A 229 -12.02 -0.98 -5.30
C GLY A 229 -13.01 0.10 -4.83
N ARG A 230 -13.92 -0.22 -3.91
CA ARG A 230 -14.87 0.75 -3.33
C ARG A 230 -14.45 1.18 -1.94
N LEU A 231 -14.47 2.49 -1.69
CA LEU A 231 -14.26 3.12 -0.39
C LEU A 231 -15.41 4.08 -0.06
N ILE A 232 -15.74 4.17 1.24
CA ILE A 232 -16.55 5.24 1.79
C ILE A 232 -15.69 5.97 2.82
N ILE A 233 -15.48 7.27 2.60
CA ILE A 233 -14.62 8.10 3.44
C ILE A 233 -15.50 9.11 4.17
N HIS A 234 -15.53 9.04 5.48
CA HIS A 234 -16.22 10.02 6.34
C HIS A 234 -15.23 11.13 6.67
N GLY A 235 -15.27 12.18 5.85
CA GLY A 235 -14.33 13.29 5.95
C GLY A 235 -14.50 14.07 7.26
N VAL A 236 -13.38 14.52 7.81
CA VAL A 236 -13.32 15.23 9.09
C VAL A 236 -13.14 16.74 8.95
N GLY A 237 -13.08 17.24 7.72
CA GLY A 237 -12.78 18.64 7.41
C GLY A 237 -11.30 18.98 7.54
N LEU A 238 -10.92 20.20 7.15
CA LEU A 238 -9.53 20.67 7.13
C LEU A 238 -8.80 20.51 8.47
N HIS A 239 -9.51 20.74 9.57
CA HIS A 239 -8.94 20.79 10.92
C HIS A 239 -9.36 19.61 11.81
N GLY A 240 -9.99 18.58 11.24
CA GLY A 240 -10.52 17.45 12.00
C GLY A 240 -9.57 16.27 12.15
N LEU A 241 -8.38 16.31 11.53
CA LEU A 241 -7.36 15.28 11.74
C LEU A 241 -6.84 15.33 13.18
N THR A 242 -6.51 14.16 13.72
CA THR A 242 -5.99 14.00 15.09
C THR A 242 -4.54 13.53 15.08
N GLU A 243 -3.81 13.84 16.17
CA GLU A 243 -2.42 13.38 16.35
C GLU A 243 -2.35 11.87 16.26
N PRO A 244 -1.51 11.30 15.36
CA PRO A 244 -1.36 9.86 15.26
C PRO A 244 -0.65 9.31 16.49
N ALA A 245 -1.12 8.16 17.00
CA ALA A 245 -0.53 7.53 18.19
C ALA A 245 0.88 6.95 17.94
N ARG A 246 1.29 6.83 16.70
CA ARG A 246 2.59 6.27 16.26
C ARG A 246 3.07 6.95 14.98
N GLU A 247 4.30 6.63 14.59
CA GLU A 247 4.86 7.04 13.30
C GLU A 247 3.96 6.57 12.14
N LEU A 248 3.80 7.40 11.14
CA LEU A 248 3.05 7.09 9.92
C LEU A 248 3.98 6.37 8.94
N ASP A 249 3.83 5.06 8.83
CA ASP A 249 4.59 4.23 7.88
C ASP A 249 3.95 4.29 6.49
N LEU A 250 4.68 4.87 5.54
CA LEU A 250 4.24 5.08 4.16
C LEU A 250 4.82 4.02 3.19
N GLY A 251 5.46 2.97 3.72
CA GLY A 251 6.06 1.89 2.93
C GLY A 251 7.07 2.42 1.92
N ASN A 252 6.88 2.13 0.62
CA ASN A 252 7.72 2.65 -0.48
C ASN A 252 7.10 3.88 -1.18
N SER A 253 5.99 4.42 -0.69
CA SER A 253 5.24 5.48 -1.39
C SER A 253 5.90 6.85 -1.30
N GLY A 254 6.70 7.19 -2.28
CA GLY A 254 7.25 8.54 -2.43
C GLY A 254 6.18 9.61 -2.69
N THR A 255 5.04 9.24 -3.27
CA THR A 255 3.89 10.13 -3.46
C THR A 255 3.27 10.50 -2.12
N SER A 256 2.92 9.50 -1.30
CA SER A 256 2.36 9.73 0.03
C SER A 256 3.30 10.58 0.88
N MET A 257 4.59 10.23 0.92
CA MET A 257 5.60 10.95 1.70
C MET A 257 5.61 12.45 1.37
N ARG A 258 5.64 12.82 0.08
CA ARG A 258 5.73 14.23 -0.33
C ARG A 258 4.41 14.98 -0.15
N LEU A 259 3.29 14.38 -0.53
CA LEU A 259 1.96 15.01 -0.39
C LEU A 259 1.61 15.20 1.08
N MET A 260 1.82 14.18 1.90
CA MET A 260 1.54 14.26 3.34
C MET A 260 2.50 15.22 4.06
N THR A 261 3.74 15.37 3.61
CA THR A 261 4.64 16.39 4.17
C THR A 261 4.03 17.79 4.01
N GLY A 262 3.46 18.10 2.82
CA GLY A 262 2.76 19.37 2.61
C GLY A 262 1.52 19.53 3.51
N LEU A 263 0.63 18.55 3.52
CA LEU A 263 -0.58 18.53 4.30
C LEU A 263 -0.32 18.67 5.80
N LEU A 264 0.56 17.83 6.32
CA LEU A 264 0.81 17.72 7.77
C LEU A 264 1.66 18.88 8.30
N SER A 265 2.36 19.62 7.43
CA SER A 265 3.07 20.84 7.85
C SER A 265 2.14 21.95 8.34
N ALA A 266 0.85 21.85 8.00
CA ALA A 266 -0.18 22.81 8.40
C ALA A 266 -1.03 22.36 9.61
N GLN A 267 -0.81 21.17 10.14
CA GLN A 267 -1.57 20.65 11.27
C GLN A 267 -1.03 21.19 12.60
N GLU A 268 -1.89 21.20 13.63
CA GLU A 268 -1.50 21.70 14.97
C GLU A 268 -0.75 20.66 15.81
N PHE A 269 -0.79 19.40 15.43
CA PHE A 269 -0.17 18.27 16.12
C PHE A 269 1.17 17.84 15.51
N LYS A 270 1.91 17.03 16.25
CA LYS A 270 3.17 16.43 15.77
C LYS A 270 2.91 15.18 14.98
N SER A 271 3.71 14.97 13.94
CA SER A 271 3.69 13.72 13.19
C SER A 271 5.09 13.37 12.68
N ARG A 272 5.34 12.08 12.48
CA ARG A 272 6.58 11.56 11.93
C ARG A 272 6.28 10.59 10.80
N LEU A 273 6.80 10.89 9.62
CA LEU A 273 6.65 10.08 8.43
C LEU A 273 7.89 9.20 8.26
N VAL A 274 7.67 7.91 8.13
CA VAL A 274 8.71 6.89 7.90
C VAL A 274 8.38 6.06 6.66
N GLY A 275 9.33 5.30 6.19
CA GLY A 275 9.15 4.38 5.08
C GLY A 275 10.21 3.28 5.08
N ASP A 276 10.16 2.43 4.08
CA ASP A 276 11.15 1.37 3.90
C ASP A 276 12.57 1.93 3.58
N GLU A 277 13.52 1.03 3.41
CA GLU A 277 14.92 1.38 3.11
C GLU A 277 15.04 2.22 1.82
N SER A 278 14.29 1.84 0.77
CA SER A 278 14.29 2.57 -0.51
C SER A 278 13.72 3.98 -0.36
N LEU A 279 12.57 4.13 0.31
CA LEU A 279 11.97 5.44 0.55
C LEU A 279 12.83 6.31 1.46
N SER A 280 13.46 5.72 2.47
CA SER A 280 14.34 6.39 3.43
C SER A 280 15.62 6.96 2.80
N SER A 281 16.00 6.51 1.60
CA SER A 281 17.12 7.05 0.84
C SER A 281 16.75 8.22 -0.09
N ARG A 282 15.44 8.50 -0.29
CA ARG A 282 14.98 9.51 -1.27
C ARG A 282 15.08 10.93 -0.72
N PRO A 283 15.63 11.91 -1.49
CA PRO A 283 15.78 13.28 -1.02
C PRO A 283 14.42 13.99 -0.85
N MET A 284 14.25 14.65 0.29
CA MET A 284 13.05 15.42 0.64
C MET A 284 13.26 16.94 0.59
N ARG A 285 14.49 17.42 0.47
CA ARG A 285 14.82 18.87 0.48
C ARG A 285 14.02 19.67 -0.53
N ARG A 286 13.72 19.06 -1.69
CA ARG A 286 12.91 19.70 -2.74
C ARG A 286 11.54 20.13 -2.23
N VAL A 287 10.93 19.35 -1.33
CA VAL A 287 9.63 19.63 -0.74
C VAL A 287 9.75 20.44 0.55
N THR A 288 10.73 20.09 1.40
CA THR A 288 10.85 20.74 2.72
C THR A 288 11.31 22.18 2.65
N VAL A 289 12.17 22.55 1.70
CA VAL A 289 12.67 23.94 1.57
C VAL A 289 11.53 24.96 1.37
N PRO A 290 10.67 24.85 0.34
CA PRO A 290 9.60 25.82 0.17
C PRO A 290 8.54 25.75 1.28
N LEU A 291 8.31 24.61 1.92
CA LEU A 291 7.43 24.53 3.09
C LEU A 291 8.01 25.28 4.30
N LEU A 292 9.32 25.24 4.50
CA LEU A 292 9.99 26.06 5.51
C LEU A 292 9.85 27.56 5.23
N GLU A 293 9.87 27.98 3.95
CA GLU A 293 9.59 29.37 3.55
C GLU A 293 8.15 29.77 3.87
N MET A 294 7.19 28.86 3.76
CA MET A 294 5.80 29.05 4.22
C MET A 294 5.68 29.13 5.75
N GLY A 295 6.73 28.86 6.50
CA GLY A 295 6.77 28.89 7.96
C GLY A 295 6.54 27.54 8.64
N ALA A 296 6.50 26.45 7.90
CA ALA A 296 6.41 25.10 8.47
C ALA A 296 7.60 24.78 9.38
N ASN A 297 7.39 23.92 10.36
CA ASN A 297 8.45 23.42 11.24
C ASN A 297 8.72 21.95 10.95
N ILE A 298 9.71 21.71 10.09
CA ILE A 298 10.03 20.38 9.53
C ILE A 298 11.47 20.03 9.87
N ARG A 299 11.70 18.78 10.30
CA ARG A 299 13.02 18.19 10.47
C ARG A 299 13.17 16.95 9.60
N THR A 300 14.35 16.75 9.08
CA THR A 300 14.78 15.55 8.33
C THR A 300 16.14 15.10 8.84
N THR A 301 16.67 14.02 8.29
CA THR A 301 18.09 13.67 8.48
C THR A 301 18.99 14.80 8.00
N VAL A 302 20.27 14.77 8.36
CA VAL A 302 21.29 15.74 7.91
C VAL A 302 21.38 15.78 6.37
N ASP A 303 21.18 14.63 5.73
CA ASP A 303 21.22 14.51 4.27
C ASP A 303 19.93 15.00 3.59
N GLY A 304 18.90 15.34 4.38
CA GLY A 304 17.59 15.78 3.88
C GLY A 304 16.73 14.66 3.36
N THR A 305 16.85 13.47 3.94
CA THR A 305 16.06 12.28 3.65
C THR A 305 15.11 11.95 4.82
N PRO A 306 14.13 11.03 4.67
CA PRO A 306 13.31 10.56 5.79
C PRO A 306 14.16 9.96 6.93
N PRO A 307 13.64 9.92 8.16
CA PRO A 307 12.28 10.31 8.55
C PRO A 307 12.02 11.80 8.45
N VAL A 308 10.76 12.17 8.13
CA VAL A 308 10.32 13.57 8.13
C VAL A 308 9.49 13.83 9.38
N GLU A 309 9.97 14.71 10.24
CA GLU A 309 9.28 15.13 11.46
C GLU A 309 8.61 16.50 11.25
N LEU A 310 7.33 16.55 11.52
CA LEU A 310 6.51 17.74 11.43
C LEU A 310 6.06 18.12 12.85
N ILE A 311 6.40 19.33 13.27
CA ILE A 311 6.25 19.74 14.69
C ILE A 311 4.96 20.50 14.92
N GLY A 312 4.14 20.75 13.91
CA GLY A 312 2.83 21.36 14.05
C GLY A 312 2.80 22.77 14.68
N GLY A 313 1.58 23.30 14.84
CA GLY A 313 1.30 24.48 15.65
C GLY A 313 1.70 25.83 15.04
N ARG A 314 1.98 25.90 13.73
CA ARG A 314 2.27 27.17 13.04
C ARG A 314 1.29 27.40 11.90
N LEU A 315 0.75 28.62 11.86
CA LEU A 315 -0.01 29.09 10.70
C LEU A 315 0.96 29.25 9.53
N LEU A 316 0.65 28.59 8.42
CA LEU A 316 1.42 28.74 7.19
C LEU A 316 1.11 30.09 6.53
N LYS A 317 2.13 30.71 5.98
CA LYS A 317 2.00 31.93 5.19
C LYS A 317 1.76 31.58 3.73
N PRO A 318 0.97 32.36 2.99
CA PRO A 318 0.88 32.19 1.55
C PRO A 318 2.24 32.39 0.88
N ILE A 319 2.45 31.68 -0.23
CA ILE A 319 3.73 31.69 -0.96
C ILE A 319 3.51 32.02 -2.44
N LYS A 320 4.43 32.79 -3.02
CA LYS A 320 4.60 32.87 -4.47
C LYS A 320 5.88 32.12 -4.83
N TYR A 321 5.75 30.95 -5.43
CA TYR A 321 6.88 30.06 -5.66
C TYR A 321 6.95 29.57 -7.09
N THR A 322 8.11 29.78 -7.72
CA THR A 322 8.41 29.21 -9.04
C THR A 322 9.16 27.91 -8.84
N LEU A 323 8.59 26.81 -9.35
CA LEU A 323 9.19 25.50 -9.23
C LEU A 323 10.54 25.47 -9.99
N PRO A 324 11.66 25.07 -9.35
CA PRO A 324 12.97 25.03 -10.02
C PRO A 324 13.05 23.93 -11.09
N ILE A 325 12.18 22.93 -10.99
CA ILE A 325 12.07 21.82 -11.94
C ILE A 325 10.62 21.40 -12.09
N ALA A 326 10.27 20.77 -13.20
CA ALA A 326 8.97 20.15 -13.43
C ALA A 326 8.75 18.99 -12.43
N SER A 327 7.83 19.18 -11.47
CA SER A 327 7.54 18.17 -10.44
C SER A 327 6.11 18.27 -9.93
N ALA A 328 5.27 17.38 -10.40
CA ALA A 328 3.87 17.29 -9.95
C ALA A 328 3.75 17.01 -8.44
N GLN A 329 4.68 16.24 -7.86
CA GLN A 329 4.63 15.93 -6.42
C GLN A 329 4.99 17.16 -5.56
N LEU A 330 5.99 17.95 -5.97
CA LEU A 330 6.32 19.22 -5.30
C LEU A 330 5.16 20.20 -5.40
N LYS A 331 4.61 20.38 -6.61
CA LYS A 331 3.41 21.19 -6.84
C LYS A 331 2.27 20.78 -5.91
N SER A 332 1.90 19.49 -5.92
CA SER A 332 0.82 18.94 -5.09
C SER A 332 1.06 19.16 -3.60
N SER A 333 2.29 18.98 -3.13
CA SER A 333 2.67 19.22 -1.73
C SER A 333 2.44 20.68 -1.31
N LEU A 334 2.86 21.63 -2.16
CA LEU A 334 2.66 23.06 -1.91
C LEU A 334 1.19 23.46 -1.99
N ILE A 335 0.42 22.88 -2.92
CA ILE A 335 -1.03 23.10 -3.01
C ILE A 335 -1.71 22.67 -1.71
N LEU A 336 -1.41 21.47 -1.21
CA LEU A 336 -2.00 20.95 0.03
C LEU A 336 -1.63 21.82 1.25
N ALA A 337 -0.41 22.33 1.33
CA ALA A 337 -0.02 23.26 2.37
C ALA A 337 -0.74 24.62 2.22
N ALA A 338 -0.87 25.13 0.98
CA ALA A 338 -1.52 26.41 0.69
C ALA A 338 -3.01 26.42 1.02
N MET A 339 -3.69 25.26 1.07
CA MET A 339 -5.09 25.16 1.51
C MET A 339 -5.31 25.66 2.94
N TYR A 340 -4.25 25.68 3.76
CA TYR A 340 -4.26 26.12 5.16
C TYR A 340 -3.66 27.53 5.37
N ALA A 341 -3.08 28.12 4.33
CA ALA A 341 -2.45 29.43 4.44
C ALA A 341 -3.52 30.55 4.53
N ASP A 342 -3.22 31.59 5.30
CA ASP A 342 -4.10 32.79 5.40
C ASP A 342 -3.82 33.73 4.22
N GLY A 343 -4.47 33.46 3.08
CA GLY A 343 -4.36 34.26 1.87
C GLY A 343 -4.16 33.44 0.59
N GLU A 344 -3.87 34.15 -0.51
CA GLU A 344 -3.65 33.55 -1.83
C GLU A 344 -2.19 33.11 -1.99
N SER A 345 -1.98 31.85 -2.34
CA SER A 345 -0.68 31.30 -2.79
C SER A 345 -0.65 31.16 -4.31
N VAL A 346 0.52 31.39 -4.92
CA VAL A 346 0.74 31.28 -6.36
C VAL A 346 1.91 30.36 -6.63
N ILE A 347 1.65 29.26 -7.35
CA ILE A 347 2.67 28.28 -7.76
C ILE A 347 2.85 28.39 -9.27
N ILE A 348 4.10 28.53 -9.73
CA ILE A 348 4.42 28.70 -11.15
C ILE A 348 5.28 27.49 -11.59
N GLU A 349 4.87 26.82 -12.66
CA GLU A 349 5.57 25.67 -13.21
C GLU A 349 6.50 26.08 -14.37
N PRO A 350 7.71 25.51 -14.47
CA PRO A 350 8.57 25.72 -15.65
C PRO A 350 7.99 25.04 -16.90
N VAL A 351 7.38 23.86 -16.72
CA VAL A 351 6.66 23.09 -17.72
C VAL A 351 5.43 22.50 -17.03
N ILE A 352 4.29 22.44 -17.72
CA ILE A 352 3.06 21.86 -17.20
C ILE A 352 3.32 20.40 -16.80
N THR A 353 2.97 20.06 -15.57
CA THR A 353 3.04 18.71 -15.03
C THR A 353 1.63 18.18 -14.74
N ARG A 354 1.52 16.92 -14.30
CA ARG A 354 0.24 16.27 -13.95
C ARG A 354 -0.63 17.16 -13.07
N ASP A 355 -1.88 17.34 -13.48
CA ASP A 355 -2.87 18.26 -12.86
C ASP A 355 -3.94 17.55 -12.01
N HIS A 356 -3.70 16.30 -11.60
CA HIS A 356 -4.65 15.52 -10.80
C HIS A 356 -5.07 16.22 -9.50
N THR A 357 -4.17 16.99 -8.87
CA THR A 357 -4.48 17.71 -7.64
C THR A 357 -5.44 18.85 -7.90
N GLU A 358 -5.21 19.63 -8.94
CA GLU A 358 -6.04 20.76 -9.36
C GLU A 358 -7.44 20.29 -9.74
N ARG A 359 -7.52 19.21 -10.53
CA ARG A 359 -8.80 18.59 -10.92
C ARG A 359 -9.56 18.07 -9.72
N MET A 360 -8.87 17.36 -8.83
CA MET A 360 -9.48 16.84 -7.61
C MET A 360 -9.98 17.96 -6.71
N MET A 361 -9.19 19.02 -6.52
CA MET A 361 -9.62 20.21 -5.78
C MET A 361 -10.91 20.82 -6.36
N THR A 362 -10.97 20.96 -7.69
CA THR A 362 -12.17 21.46 -8.37
C THR A 362 -13.38 20.55 -8.12
N ALA A 363 -13.20 19.22 -8.21
CA ALA A 363 -14.27 18.25 -7.97
C ALA A 363 -14.80 18.29 -6.54
N PHE A 364 -13.96 18.62 -5.54
CA PHE A 364 -14.34 18.81 -4.15
C PHE A 364 -14.80 20.24 -3.81
N GLY A 365 -14.93 21.13 -4.82
CA GLY A 365 -15.43 22.50 -4.65
C GLY A 365 -14.43 23.48 -4.02
N CYS A 366 -13.13 23.20 -4.07
CA CYS A 366 -12.09 24.10 -3.57
C CYS A 366 -11.90 25.31 -4.50
N ASN A 367 -11.51 26.44 -3.93
CA ASN A 367 -11.18 27.64 -4.69
C ASN A 367 -9.75 27.58 -5.25
N ILE A 368 -9.63 27.07 -6.46
CA ILE A 368 -8.39 26.99 -7.21
C ILE A 368 -8.60 27.54 -8.62
N SER A 369 -7.62 28.28 -9.15
CA SER A 369 -7.62 28.72 -10.54
C SER A 369 -6.30 28.39 -11.21
N VAL A 370 -6.37 27.89 -12.43
CA VAL A 370 -5.22 27.49 -13.25
C VAL A 370 -5.20 28.40 -14.48
N ASP A 371 -4.04 29.00 -14.74
CA ASP A 371 -3.78 29.77 -15.95
C ASP A 371 -2.66 29.07 -16.74
N ASP A 372 -3.04 28.37 -17.78
CA ASP A 372 -2.12 27.63 -18.65
C ASP A 372 -1.16 28.55 -19.39
N SER A 373 -1.53 29.80 -19.67
CA SER A 373 -0.70 30.75 -20.40
C SER A 373 0.50 31.22 -19.57
N SER A 374 0.28 31.47 -18.29
CA SER A 374 1.33 31.82 -17.33
C SER A 374 1.86 30.60 -16.57
N ARG A 375 1.30 29.41 -16.80
CA ARG A 375 1.59 28.16 -16.07
C ARG A 375 1.52 28.37 -14.56
N SER A 376 0.54 29.13 -14.11
CA SER A 376 0.37 29.49 -12.71
C SER A 376 -0.90 28.88 -12.13
N ILE A 377 -0.78 28.41 -10.90
CA ILE A 377 -1.88 27.89 -10.08
C ILE A 377 -2.03 28.81 -8.88
N LYS A 378 -3.24 29.33 -8.69
CA LYS A 378 -3.61 30.19 -7.55
C LYS A 378 -4.54 29.44 -6.64
N ILE A 379 -4.21 29.41 -5.37
CA ILE A 379 -4.96 28.73 -4.32
C ILE A 379 -5.28 29.72 -3.22
N GLN A 380 -6.57 29.88 -2.93
CA GLN A 380 -7.03 30.62 -1.75
C GLN A 380 -7.20 29.63 -0.60
N GLY A 381 -6.49 29.85 0.50
CA GLY A 381 -6.60 28.99 1.69
C GLY A 381 -7.89 29.22 2.48
N GLY A 382 -8.19 28.30 3.40
CA GLY A 382 -9.33 28.38 4.32
C GLY A 382 -10.68 27.93 3.77
N TYR A 383 -10.74 27.44 2.52
CA TYR A 383 -11.98 26.91 1.93
C TYR A 383 -12.27 25.50 2.41
N GLN A 384 -13.52 25.30 2.84
CA GLN A 384 -14.04 23.95 3.13
C GLN A 384 -14.43 23.24 1.85
N HIS A 385 -14.05 21.97 1.74
CA HIS A 385 -14.49 21.10 0.65
C HIS A 385 -15.63 20.20 1.14
N ILE A 386 -16.42 19.73 0.18
CA ILE A 386 -17.59 18.89 0.43
C ILE A 386 -17.31 17.50 -0.10
N GLY A 387 -17.72 16.48 0.68
CA GLY A 387 -17.64 15.10 0.25
C GLY A 387 -18.37 14.88 -1.07
N THR A 388 -17.75 14.13 -1.97
CA THR A 388 -18.25 13.91 -3.33
C THR A 388 -17.99 12.49 -3.80
N ARG A 389 -18.60 12.12 -4.92
CA ARG A 389 -18.32 10.84 -5.59
C ARG A 389 -17.16 11.01 -6.56
N ILE A 390 -16.20 10.09 -6.48
CA ILE A 390 -15.05 10.01 -7.39
C ILE A 390 -14.99 8.61 -7.99
N ASP A 391 -15.10 8.56 -9.30
CA ASP A 391 -14.89 7.33 -10.08
C ASP A 391 -13.45 7.38 -10.65
N ILE A 392 -12.58 6.50 -10.15
CA ILE A 392 -11.17 6.46 -10.53
C ILE A 392 -11.02 5.68 -11.82
N PRO A 393 -10.45 6.28 -12.88
CA PRO A 393 -10.23 5.59 -14.15
C PRO A 393 -9.12 4.55 -14.07
N GLY A 394 -9.07 3.64 -15.04
CA GLY A 394 -7.93 2.76 -15.23
C GLY A 394 -6.64 3.55 -15.50
N ASP A 395 -5.55 3.12 -14.88
CA ASP A 395 -4.24 3.78 -14.97
C ASP A 395 -3.64 3.63 -16.37
N ILE A 396 -3.35 4.75 -17.00
CA ILE A 396 -2.74 4.78 -18.35
C ILE A 396 -1.35 4.15 -18.37
N SER A 397 -0.58 4.23 -17.28
CA SER A 397 0.72 3.56 -17.17
C SER A 397 0.58 2.05 -17.18
N SER A 398 -0.43 1.51 -16.48
CA SER A 398 -0.77 0.09 -16.54
C SER A 398 -1.29 -0.32 -17.92
N ALA A 399 -2.11 0.53 -18.55
CA ALA A 399 -2.65 0.33 -19.90
C ALA A 399 -1.55 0.35 -20.98
N ALA A 400 -0.46 1.10 -20.77
CA ALA A 400 0.64 1.24 -21.72
C ALA A 400 1.27 -0.11 -22.11
N PHE A 401 1.41 -1.03 -21.16
CA PHE A 401 1.95 -2.37 -21.42
C PHE A 401 1.08 -3.14 -22.41
N PHE A 402 -0.23 -3.09 -22.27
CA PHE A 402 -1.16 -3.73 -23.20
C PHE A 402 -1.25 -3.00 -24.54
N MET A 403 -1.16 -1.66 -24.54
CA MET A 403 -1.13 -0.87 -25.79
C MET A 403 0.10 -1.25 -26.64
N VAL A 404 1.29 -1.29 -26.04
CA VAL A 404 2.52 -1.69 -26.75
C VAL A 404 2.42 -3.13 -27.21
N ALA A 405 2.03 -4.06 -26.32
CA ALA A 405 1.92 -5.47 -26.68
C ALA A 405 0.97 -5.70 -27.87
N ALA A 406 -0.20 -5.05 -27.89
CA ALA A 406 -1.13 -5.18 -29.00
C ALA A 406 -0.60 -4.52 -30.29
N ALA A 407 0.14 -3.41 -30.18
CA ALA A 407 0.69 -2.72 -31.34
C ALA A 407 1.80 -3.55 -32.03
N ILE A 408 2.61 -4.33 -31.28
CA ILE A 408 3.75 -5.07 -31.81
C ILE A 408 3.44 -6.54 -32.13
N CYS A 409 2.38 -7.15 -31.55
CA CYS A 409 2.04 -8.54 -31.80
C CYS A 409 1.13 -8.70 -33.01
N PRO A 410 1.56 -9.40 -34.12
CA PRO A 410 0.76 -9.55 -35.32
C PRO A 410 -0.63 -10.15 -35.08
N GLY A 411 -1.66 -9.59 -35.75
CA GLY A 411 -3.04 -10.05 -35.63
C GLY A 411 -3.80 -9.56 -34.39
N SER A 412 -3.13 -8.83 -33.50
CA SER A 412 -3.74 -8.37 -32.25
C SER A 412 -4.74 -7.22 -32.48
N GLU A 413 -5.81 -7.26 -31.69
CA GLU A 413 -6.78 -6.16 -31.50
C GLU A 413 -7.34 -6.25 -30.08
N ILE A 414 -7.08 -5.23 -29.26
CA ILE A 414 -7.62 -5.13 -27.90
C ILE A 414 -8.41 -3.84 -27.71
N ASN A 415 -9.35 -3.87 -26.78
CA ASN A 415 -10.09 -2.71 -26.32
C ASN A 415 -9.88 -2.51 -24.82
N LEU A 416 -9.17 -1.45 -24.44
CA LEU A 416 -8.93 -1.08 -23.05
C LEU A 416 -10.09 -0.19 -22.59
N LEU A 417 -10.79 -0.59 -21.53
CA LEU A 417 -12.00 0.06 -21.07
C LEU A 417 -11.72 1.07 -19.96
N ASN A 418 -12.42 2.21 -20.01
CA ASN A 418 -12.42 3.25 -18.97
C ASN A 418 -11.00 3.70 -18.54
N ILE A 419 -10.14 4.01 -19.51
CA ILE A 419 -8.77 4.45 -19.25
C ILE A 419 -8.74 5.96 -19.04
N GLY A 420 -7.97 6.41 -18.03
CA GLY A 420 -7.69 7.82 -17.82
C GLY A 420 -6.92 8.41 -19.01
N ILE A 421 -7.51 9.44 -19.63
CA ILE A 421 -6.91 10.15 -20.78
C ILE A 421 -6.61 11.61 -20.44
N ASN A 422 -6.17 11.85 -19.21
CA ASN A 422 -5.75 13.19 -18.78
C ASN A 422 -4.71 13.76 -19.77
N PRO A 423 -4.90 14.96 -20.32
CA PRO A 423 -4.00 15.57 -21.31
C PRO A 423 -2.53 15.64 -20.85
N THR A 424 -2.31 15.71 -19.55
CA THR A 424 -0.95 15.71 -18.95
C THR A 424 -0.32 14.32 -18.83
N ARG A 425 -1.02 13.25 -19.27
CA ARG A 425 -0.60 11.84 -19.16
C ARG A 425 -0.66 11.06 -20.49
N ILE A 426 -1.21 11.63 -21.56
CA ILE A 426 -1.44 10.91 -22.84
C ILE A 426 -0.20 10.80 -23.74
N GLY A 427 0.98 11.14 -23.21
CA GLY A 427 2.21 11.10 -24.01
C GLY A 427 2.48 9.76 -24.68
N VAL A 428 2.22 8.65 -23.97
CA VAL A 428 2.38 7.30 -24.53
C VAL A 428 1.48 7.08 -25.75
N ILE A 429 0.23 7.57 -25.74
CA ILE A 429 -0.68 7.47 -26.89
C ILE A 429 -0.16 8.29 -28.06
N ASN A 430 0.31 9.51 -27.80
CA ASN A 430 0.84 10.41 -28.82
C ASN A 430 2.08 9.81 -29.48
N ILE A 431 3.05 9.35 -28.69
CA ILE A 431 4.28 8.74 -29.16
C ILE A 431 3.98 7.48 -29.99
N LEU A 432 3.15 6.57 -29.50
CA LEU A 432 2.79 5.36 -30.26
C LEU A 432 2.09 5.69 -31.58
N LYS A 433 1.22 6.71 -31.62
CA LYS A 433 0.60 7.17 -32.88
C LYS A 433 1.61 7.75 -33.85
N GLU A 434 2.58 8.55 -33.39
CA GLU A 434 3.67 9.06 -34.21
C GLU A 434 4.55 7.93 -34.74
N MET A 435 4.74 6.85 -33.98
CA MET A 435 5.41 5.63 -34.43
C MET A 435 4.57 4.83 -35.44
N GLY A 436 3.32 5.19 -35.69
CA GLY A 436 2.43 4.54 -36.64
C GLY A 436 1.44 3.53 -36.07
N ALA A 437 1.23 3.52 -34.75
CA ALA A 437 0.25 2.62 -34.14
C ALA A 437 -1.21 2.98 -34.50
N ASP A 438 -2.01 1.97 -34.83
CA ASP A 438 -3.48 2.11 -35.02
C ASP A 438 -4.17 2.14 -33.65
N ILE A 439 -4.26 3.35 -33.09
CA ILE A 439 -4.92 3.62 -31.80
C ILE A 439 -6.14 4.50 -32.03
N LYS A 440 -7.32 4.00 -31.62
CA LYS A 440 -8.58 4.73 -31.67
C LYS A 440 -9.15 4.95 -30.28
N ILE A 441 -9.44 6.21 -29.96
CA ILE A 441 -10.09 6.62 -28.70
C ILE A 441 -11.61 6.71 -28.98
N THR A 442 -12.41 6.06 -28.12
CA THR A 442 -13.87 6.00 -28.22
C THR A 442 -14.50 6.21 -26.84
N ASN A 443 -15.80 6.49 -26.79
CA ASN A 443 -16.55 6.65 -25.53
C ASN A 443 -15.90 7.63 -24.54
N ARG A 444 -15.44 8.77 -25.05
CA ARG A 444 -14.81 9.81 -24.25
C ARG A 444 -15.83 10.47 -23.32
N GLN A 445 -15.43 10.65 -22.07
CA GLN A 445 -16.18 11.34 -21.01
C GLN A 445 -15.27 12.40 -20.39
N ASP A 446 -15.60 13.67 -20.58
CA ASP A 446 -14.79 14.82 -20.12
C ASP A 446 -15.40 15.52 -18.90
N GLU A 447 -16.64 15.19 -18.51
CA GLU A 447 -17.39 15.87 -17.44
C GLU A 447 -17.03 15.35 -16.04
N LEU A 448 -16.22 14.31 -15.95
CA LEU A 448 -15.76 13.72 -14.69
C LEU A 448 -14.53 14.46 -14.16
N CYS A 449 -14.20 14.21 -12.89
CA CYS A 449 -12.97 14.72 -12.27
C CYS A 449 -11.72 14.44 -13.12
N GLU A 450 -11.61 13.22 -13.65
CA GLU A 450 -10.59 12.81 -14.62
C GLU A 450 -11.26 12.40 -15.94
N PRO A 451 -10.78 12.89 -17.10
CA PRO A 451 -11.32 12.48 -18.38
C PRO A 451 -10.99 11.02 -18.67
N THR A 452 -11.96 10.29 -19.19
CA THR A 452 -11.83 8.85 -19.48
C THR A 452 -12.23 8.53 -20.91
N ALA A 453 -11.73 7.39 -21.40
CA ALA A 453 -12.15 6.84 -22.70
C ALA A 453 -11.86 5.34 -22.77
N ASN A 454 -12.44 4.70 -23.80
CA ASN A 454 -11.99 3.39 -24.25
C ASN A 454 -10.91 3.55 -25.32
N ILE A 455 -9.86 2.74 -25.25
CA ILE A 455 -8.73 2.79 -26.17
C ILE A 455 -8.64 1.46 -26.92
N ARG A 456 -8.96 1.49 -28.22
CA ARG A 456 -8.75 0.35 -29.10
C ARG A 456 -7.36 0.44 -29.74
N VAL A 457 -6.59 -0.65 -29.64
CA VAL A 457 -5.26 -0.76 -30.25
C VAL A 457 -5.22 -1.99 -31.16
N ARG A 458 -4.65 -1.82 -32.35
CA ARG A 458 -4.41 -2.90 -33.31
C ARG A 458 -2.95 -3.04 -33.64
N TYR A 459 -2.55 -4.23 -34.03
CA TYR A 459 -1.23 -4.47 -34.59
C TYR A 459 -0.91 -3.50 -35.72
N SER A 460 0.31 -2.97 -35.68
CA SER A 460 0.81 -2.00 -36.66
C SER A 460 2.30 -2.18 -36.88
N SER A 461 2.76 -1.85 -38.08
CA SER A 461 4.21 -1.79 -38.37
C SER A 461 4.77 -0.49 -37.84
N LEU A 462 5.28 -0.51 -36.61
CA LEU A 462 5.85 0.67 -35.97
C LEU A 462 7.18 1.09 -36.58
N LYS A 463 7.45 2.40 -36.54
CA LYS A 463 8.73 3.00 -36.96
C LYS A 463 9.35 3.73 -35.77
N GLY A 464 10.68 3.67 -35.65
CA GLY A 464 11.40 4.50 -34.69
C GLY A 464 11.26 5.99 -35.03
N ILE A 465 11.16 6.82 -33.99
CA ILE A 465 11.03 8.27 -34.10
C ILE A 465 11.99 8.96 -33.13
N GLU A 466 12.28 10.23 -33.36
CA GLU A 466 12.79 11.14 -32.34
C GLU A 466 11.61 11.68 -31.53
N ILE A 467 11.60 11.40 -30.22
CA ILE A 467 10.49 11.81 -29.35
C ILE A 467 10.56 13.33 -29.14
N PRO A 468 9.49 14.09 -29.46
CA PRO A 468 9.45 15.54 -29.25
C PRO A 468 9.59 15.89 -27.75
N GLU A 469 10.36 16.94 -27.43
CA GLU A 469 10.62 17.36 -26.05
C GLU A 469 9.34 17.58 -25.22
N ASN A 470 8.29 18.11 -25.84
CA ASN A 470 6.98 18.35 -25.20
C ASN A 470 6.23 17.06 -24.82
N GLN A 471 6.62 15.89 -25.35
CA GLN A 471 6.04 14.60 -24.97
C GLN A 471 6.76 13.96 -23.77
N VAL A 472 7.97 14.40 -23.47
CA VAL A 472 8.81 13.79 -22.41
C VAL A 472 8.13 13.85 -21.05
N SER A 473 7.62 15.02 -20.65
CA SER A 473 6.92 15.18 -19.37
C SER A 473 5.60 14.44 -19.29
N LEU A 474 4.97 14.17 -20.45
CA LEU A 474 3.65 13.51 -20.55
C LEU A 474 3.74 11.99 -20.58
N ALA A 475 4.94 11.41 -20.77
CA ALA A 475 5.17 9.97 -20.88
C ALA A 475 6.38 9.48 -20.05
N ILE A 476 6.83 10.25 -19.07
CA ILE A 476 8.08 9.95 -18.36
C ILE A 476 8.07 8.57 -17.68
N ASP A 477 6.91 8.14 -17.19
CA ASP A 477 6.77 6.85 -16.51
C ASP A 477 6.62 5.68 -17.50
N GLU A 478 6.24 5.95 -18.76
CA GLU A 478 5.95 4.95 -19.78
C GLU A 478 7.16 4.68 -20.70
N PHE A 479 8.25 5.46 -20.64
CA PHE A 479 9.44 5.23 -21.44
C PHE A 479 10.02 3.81 -21.34
N PRO A 480 10.05 3.15 -20.16
CA PRO A 480 10.57 1.78 -20.07
C PRO A 480 9.85 0.77 -20.96
N ILE A 481 8.59 1.00 -21.31
CA ILE A 481 7.82 0.12 -22.19
C ILE A 481 7.80 0.62 -23.64
N ILE A 482 8.06 1.91 -23.88
CA ILE A 482 8.12 2.49 -25.25
C ILE A 482 9.43 2.08 -25.95
N PHE A 483 10.54 2.01 -25.24
CA PHE A 483 11.86 1.61 -25.76
C PHE A 483 12.03 0.09 -25.81
#